data_4c44064fe7f14497936e3af2b94230d2
#
_entry.id   4c44064fe7f14497936e3af2b94230d2
#
_cell.length_a   1.000
_cell.length_b   1.000
_cell.length_c   1.000
_cell.angle_alpha   90.00
_cell.angle_beta   90.00
_cell.angle_gamma   90.00
#
_symmetry.space_group_name_H-M   'P 1'
#
loop_
_entity.id
_entity.type
_entity.pdbx_description
1 polymer ?
#
loop_
_entity_poly.entity_id
_entity_poly.type
_entity_poly.pdbx_seq_one_letter_code
_entity_poly.pdbx_strand_id
1 'polypeptide(L)'
;MENPPILEALAFDSILGDMKLIAEAWDAGGLYQVGSFPSWNRWAEWNGRYRDDMRSFLKGDSGVAGRAITRITGSSDMYDPASRGYSASVNFLTCHDGFTLYDLYSYNEKHNEKNGWNNTDGDNNGLSWNCGVEGETDDPAVMGLRRRLVK
;
A
#
# COMPACT_ATOMS: atom_id res chain seq x y z
N MET A 1 -6.06 10.30 20.53
CA MET A 1 -6.09 11.79 20.55
C MET A 1 -6.47 12.20 19.14
N GLU A 2 -7.61 12.84 18.96
CA GLU A 2 -8.16 13.13 17.63
C GLU A 2 -7.30 14.12 16.83
N ASN A 3 -6.68 15.10 17.50
CA ASN A 3 -5.85 16.11 16.87
C ASN A 3 -4.51 16.24 17.62
N PRO A 4 -3.49 15.46 17.25
CA PRO A 4 -2.18 15.56 17.87
C PRO A 4 -1.52 16.93 17.58
N PRO A 5 -1.11 17.70 18.60
CA PRO A 5 -0.56 19.05 18.40
C PRO A 5 0.66 19.10 17.48
N ILE A 6 1.48 18.04 17.48
CA ILE A 6 2.67 17.98 16.61
C ILE A 6 2.31 17.92 15.13
N LEU A 7 1.25 17.18 14.76
CA LEU A 7 0.81 17.08 13.38
C LEU A 7 0.21 18.38 12.89
N GLU A 8 -0.52 19.09 13.75
CA GLU A 8 -1.04 20.42 13.47
C GLU A 8 0.10 21.42 13.28
N ALA A 9 1.07 21.44 14.19
CA ALA A 9 2.25 22.31 14.11
C ALA A 9 3.01 22.11 12.80
N LEU A 10 3.24 20.84 12.39
CA LEU A 10 3.89 20.52 11.11
C LEU A 10 3.05 20.94 9.91
N ALA A 11 1.71 20.81 9.99
CA ALA A 11 0.82 21.19 8.89
C ALA A 11 0.84 22.70 8.59
N PHE A 12 1.03 23.52 9.64
CA PHE A 12 1.03 25.00 9.54
C PHE A 12 2.42 25.62 9.65
N ASP A 13 3.47 24.81 9.69
CA ASP A 13 4.84 25.33 9.73
C ASP A 13 5.20 26.06 8.44
N SER A 14 5.71 27.29 8.55
CA SER A 14 6.02 28.14 7.39
C SER A 14 7.21 27.64 6.59
N ILE A 15 8.15 26.92 7.20
CA ILE A 15 9.31 26.34 6.53
C ILE A 15 8.89 25.13 5.68
N LEU A 16 7.90 24.37 6.19
CA LEU A 16 7.35 23.20 5.51
C LEU A 16 6.22 23.55 4.53
N GLY A 17 5.89 24.84 4.35
CA GLY A 17 4.75 25.29 3.55
C GLY A 17 4.71 24.73 2.13
N ASP A 18 5.87 24.66 1.46
CA ASP A 18 6.01 24.16 0.09
C ASP A 18 6.35 22.67 0.00
N MET A 19 6.50 21.97 1.13
CA MET A 19 6.85 20.55 1.14
C MET A 19 5.59 19.69 1.14
N LYS A 20 5.66 18.53 0.51
CA LYS A 20 4.63 17.49 0.65
C LYS A 20 4.81 16.78 1.99
N LEU A 21 3.74 16.76 2.77
CA LEU A 21 3.65 15.98 3.99
C LEU A 21 2.85 14.72 3.70
N ILE A 22 3.46 13.56 3.92
CA ILE A 22 2.87 12.26 3.64
C ILE A 22 2.95 11.42 4.90
N ALA A 23 1.81 10.88 5.34
CA ALA A 23 1.73 10.02 6.50
C ALA A 23 1.67 8.54 6.10
N GLU A 24 2.38 7.70 6.84
CA GLU A 24 2.08 6.30 6.98
C GLU A 24 1.11 6.17 8.17
N ALA A 25 -0.20 6.09 7.85
CA ALA A 25 -1.27 6.26 8.82
C ALA A 25 -1.66 4.93 9.51
N TRP A 26 -0.68 4.11 9.87
CA TRP A 26 -0.86 2.86 10.64
C TRP A 26 0.38 2.57 11.49
N ASP A 27 0.26 1.59 12.39
CA ASP A 27 1.38 1.08 13.19
C ASP A 27 1.30 -0.45 13.41
N ALA A 28 2.37 -1.00 13.95
CA ALA A 28 2.44 -2.43 14.29
C ALA A 28 1.54 -2.83 15.47
N GLY A 29 1.02 -1.88 16.23
CA GLY A 29 0.09 -2.10 17.35
C GLY A 29 -1.37 -2.23 16.93
N GLY A 30 -1.65 -2.11 15.62
CA GLY A 30 -3.00 -2.27 15.05
C GLY A 30 -3.75 -0.95 14.81
N LEU A 31 -3.14 0.20 15.04
CA LEU A 31 -3.73 1.48 14.64
C LEU A 31 -3.76 1.56 13.11
N TYR A 32 -4.92 1.89 12.55
CA TYR A 32 -5.09 2.08 11.11
C TYR A 32 -6.01 3.28 10.85
N GLN A 33 -5.44 4.40 10.42
CA GLN A 33 -6.12 5.68 10.23
C GLN A 33 -6.18 6.13 8.76
N VAL A 34 -5.93 5.23 7.81
CA VAL A 34 -6.01 5.56 6.39
C VAL A 34 -7.42 6.02 6.04
N GLY A 35 -7.52 7.23 5.49
CA GLY A 35 -8.78 7.92 5.22
C GLY A 35 -9.32 8.78 6.38
N SER A 36 -8.79 8.60 7.60
CA SER A 36 -9.21 9.34 8.80
C SER A 36 -8.07 10.04 9.54
N PHE A 37 -6.87 10.03 8.95
CA PHE A 37 -5.71 10.71 9.54
C PHE A 37 -5.94 12.22 9.66
N PRO A 38 -5.58 12.85 10.80
CA PRO A 38 -5.71 14.30 10.99
C PRO A 38 -4.86 15.05 9.97
N SER A 39 -5.48 15.65 8.97
CA SER A 39 -4.75 16.13 7.79
C SER A 39 -4.65 17.64 7.65
N TRP A 40 -5.58 18.40 8.24
CA TRP A 40 -5.71 19.85 8.02
C TRP A 40 -5.60 20.26 6.53
N ASN A 41 -6.02 19.38 5.60
CA ASN A 41 -5.86 19.52 4.15
C ASN A 41 -4.41 19.71 3.66
N ARG A 42 -3.44 19.29 4.47
CA ARG A 42 -2.00 19.36 4.17
C ARG A 42 -1.35 18.00 3.99
N TRP A 43 -1.75 17.03 4.82
CA TRP A 43 -1.20 15.70 4.79
C TRP A 43 -1.87 14.84 3.73
N ALA A 44 -1.06 14.23 2.89
CA ALA A 44 -1.44 13.06 2.12
C ALA A 44 -1.17 11.78 2.93
N GLU A 45 -1.74 10.68 2.52
CA GLU A 45 -1.59 9.39 3.18
C GLU A 45 -1.14 8.33 2.18
N TRP A 46 -0.24 7.46 2.60
CA TRP A 46 -0.02 6.20 1.89
C TRP A 46 -1.30 5.39 1.94
N ASN A 47 -1.87 5.09 0.78
CA ASN A 47 -3.16 4.41 0.70
C ASN A 47 -2.99 2.89 0.74
N GLY A 48 -2.94 2.32 1.95
CA GLY A 48 -2.84 0.87 2.15
C GLY A 48 -4.02 0.10 1.56
N ARG A 49 -5.24 0.67 1.51
CA ARG A 49 -6.39 0.02 0.86
C ARG A 49 -6.24 -0.02 -0.67
N TYR A 50 -5.64 1.01 -1.27
CA TYR A 50 -5.28 0.95 -2.68
C TYR A 50 -4.34 -0.21 -2.94
N ARG A 51 -3.29 -0.33 -2.15
CA ARG A 51 -2.32 -1.44 -2.23
C ARG A 51 -3.03 -2.80 -2.21
N ASP A 52 -3.85 -3.02 -1.20
CA ASP A 52 -4.47 -4.33 -0.96
C ASP A 52 -5.52 -4.68 -2.01
N ASP A 53 -6.40 -3.74 -2.35
CA ASP A 53 -7.43 -3.95 -3.37
C ASP A 53 -6.83 -4.15 -4.76
N MET A 54 -5.77 -3.42 -5.10
CA MET A 54 -5.08 -3.56 -6.39
C MET A 54 -4.25 -4.84 -6.48
N ARG A 55 -3.58 -5.26 -5.40
CA ARG A 55 -2.90 -6.56 -5.35
C ARG A 55 -3.88 -7.71 -5.56
N SER A 56 -5.01 -7.70 -4.85
CA SER A 56 -6.08 -8.69 -5.03
C SER A 56 -6.65 -8.68 -6.46
N PHE A 57 -6.85 -7.51 -7.05
CA PHE A 57 -7.36 -7.39 -8.42
C PHE A 57 -6.36 -7.94 -9.45
N LEU A 58 -5.09 -7.58 -9.35
CA LEU A 58 -4.04 -8.05 -10.25
C LEU A 58 -3.78 -9.56 -10.11
N LYS A 59 -3.93 -10.09 -8.91
CA LYS A 59 -3.86 -11.53 -8.66
C LYS A 59 -5.04 -12.30 -9.26
N GLY A 60 -6.17 -11.63 -9.56
CA GLY A 60 -7.37 -12.23 -10.12
C GLY A 60 -8.35 -12.75 -9.08
N ASP A 61 -8.31 -12.26 -7.85
CA ASP A 61 -9.28 -12.64 -6.83
C ASP A 61 -10.71 -12.26 -7.26
N SER A 62 -11.67 -13.11 -6.91
CA SER A 62 -13.07 -12.88 -7.28
C SER A 62 -13.71 -11.76 -6.47
N GLY A 63 -14.66 -11.02 -7.07
CA GLY A 63 -15.47 -10.01 -6.37
C GLY A 63 -14.73 -8.70 -6.05
N VAL A 64 -13.51 -8.48 -6.55
CA VAL A 64 -12.69 -7.28 -6.22
C VAL A 64 -12.83 -6.13 -7.22
N ALA A 65 -13.42 -6.35 -8.39
CA ALA A 65 -13.46 -5.35 -9.47
C ALA A 65 -14.08 -4.01 -9.04
N GLY A 66 -15.16 -4.03 -8.26
CA GLY A 66 -15.80 -2.81 -7.76
C GLY A 66 -14.87 -2.00 -6.83
N ARG A 67 -14.15 -2.69 -5.94
CA ARG A 67 -13.15 -2.04 -5.08
C ARG A 67 -12.00 -1.46 -5.89
N ALA A 68 -11.46 -2.21 -6.86
CA ALA A 68 -10.40 -1.73 -7.73
C ALA A 68 -10.81 -0.46 -8.50
N ILE A 69 -12.04 -0.41 -9.04
CA ILE A 69 -12.58 0.80 -9.67
C ILE A 69 -12.60 1.97 -8.69
N THR A 70 -13.11 1.76 -7.47
CA THR A 70 -13.11 2.81 -6.44
C THR A 70 -11.70 3.32 -6.12
N ARG A 71 -10.71 2.42 -6.07
CA ARG A 71 -9.29 2.80 -5.86
C ARG A 71 -8.76 3.65 -7.00
N ILE A 72 -8.94 3.20 -8.25
CA ILE A 72 -8.43 3.89 -9.45
C ILE A 72 -9.09 5.26 -9.63
N THR A 73 -10.35 5.40 -9.26
CA THR A 73 -11.10 6.67 -9.38
C THR A 73 -10.89 7.63 -8.20
N GLY A 74 -9.91 7.37 -7.32
CA GLY A 74 -9.49 8.32 -6.29
C GLY A 74 -9.95 7.99 -4.88
N SER A 75 -10.46 6.76 -4.63
CA SER A 75 -10.83 6.30 -3.29
C SER A 75 -11.81 7.23 -2.57
N SER A 76 -12.89 7.64 -3.27
CA SER A 76 -13.89 8.59 -2.76
C SER A 76 -14.64 8.12 -1.52
N ASP A 77 -14.57 6.83 -1.19
CA ASP A 77 -15.05 6.24 0.06
C ASP A 77 -14.20 6.60 1.29
N MET A 78 -12.99 7.11 1.06
CA MET A 78 -12.05 7.53 2.11
C MET A 78 -11.67 9.01 1.99
N TYR A 79 -11.54 9.51 0.78
CA TYR A 79 -11.11 10.89 0.51
C TYR A 79 -12.23 11.62 -0.23
N ASP A 80 -13.03 12.36 0.53
CA ASP A 80 -14.07 13.19 -0.05
C ASP A 80 -13.43 14.26 -0.96
N PRO A 81 -13.78 14.26 -2.27
CA PRO A 81 -13.22 15.21 -3.23
C PRO A 81 -13.46 16.68 -2.86
N ALA A 82 -14.55 16.97 -2.12
CA ALA A 82 -14.89 18.34 -1.73
C ALA A 82 -14.04 18.87 -0.56
N SER A 83 -13.56 17.96 0.32
CA SER A 83 -12.82 18.36 1.53
C SER A 83 -11.33 18.01 1.49
N ARG A 84 -10.96 16.84 0.97
CA ARG A 84 -9.57 16.36 0.97
C ARG A 84 -8.93 16.29 -0.42
N GLY A 85 -9.75 16.11 -1.44
CA GLY A 85 -9.31 15.96 -2.81
C GLY A 85 -8.55 14.65 -3.09
N TYR A 86 -8.37 14.37 -4.36
CA TYR A 86 -7.70 13.13 -4.83
C TYR A 86 -6.19 13.11 -4.49
N SER A 87 -5.57 14.25 -4.30
CA SER A 87 -4.15 14.38 -3.95
C SER A 87 -3.83 13.93 -2.52
N ALA A 88 -4.83 13.67 -1.69
CA ALA A 88 -4.65 13.09 -0.37
C ALA A 88 -4.21 11.61 -0.41
N SER A 89 -4.47 10.90 -1.50
CA SER A 89 -4.12 9.50 -1.68
C SER A 89 -2.77 9.34 -2.37
N VAL A 90 -1.80 8.73 -1.69
CA VAL A 90 -0.56 8.24 -2.31
C VAL A 90 -0.77 6.77 -2.66
N ASN A 91 -0.99 6.50 -3.94
CA ASN A 91 -1.25 5.16 -4.46
C ASN A 91 0.06 4.39 -4.66
N PHE A 92 0.10 3.14 -4.25
CA PHE A 92 1.28 2.28 -4.40
C PHE A 92 0.89 0.79 -4.43
N LEU A 93 1.74 -0.05 -4.98
CA LEU A 93 1.63 -1.50 -4.91
C LEU A 93 2.68 -2.10 -3.98
N THR A 94 3.88 -1.53 -3.97
CA THR A 94 5.01 -1.91 -3.12
C THR A 94 5.66 -0.67 -2.53
N CYS A 95 6.30 -0.81 -1.38
CA CYS A 95 7.01 0.26 -0.70
C CYS A 95 8.26 -0.27 0.00
N HIS A 96 8.70 0.39 1.08
CA HIS A 96 9.82 -0.06 1.91
C HIS A 96 9.49 -1.31 2.74
N ASP A 97 8.19 -1.59 2.95
CA ASP A 97 7.71 -2.76 3.68
C ASP A 97 7.23 -3.88 2.74
N GLY A 98 7.38 -5.11 3.21
CA GLY A 98 6.87 -6.30 2.54
C GLY A 98 7.67 -6.68 1.30
N PHE A 99 7.00 -7.28 0.33
CA PHE A 99 7.62 -7.77 -0.89
C PHE A 99 8.11 -6.64 -1.81
N THR A 100 9.26 -6.85 -2.45
CA THR A 100 9.63 -6.09 -3.64
C THR A 100 8.62 -6.35 -4.76
N LEU A 101 8.61 -5.52 -5.80
CA LEU A 101 7.70 -5.73 -6.94
C LEU A 101 7.96 -7.07 -7.65
N TYR A 102 9.20 -7.54 -7.66
CA TYR A 102 9.56 -8.86 -8.18
C TYR A 102 9.01 -9.99 -7.32
N ASP A 103 9.22 -9.91 -6.01
CA ASP A 103 8.82 -10.95 -5.07
C ASP A 103 7.30 -11.03 -4.93
N LEU A 104 6.60 -9.91 -5.07
CA LEU A 104 5.12 -9.86 -5.04
C LEU A 104 4.47 -10.82 -6.04
N TYR A 105 5.13 -11.05 -7.17
CA TYR A 105 4.67 -11.98 -8.22
C TYR A 105 5.52 -13.24 -8.36
N SER A 106 6.39 -13.50 -7.37
CA SER A 106 7.26 -14.66 -7.35
C SER A 106 7.05 -15.59 -6.16
N TYR A 107 6.43 -15.08 -5.08
CA TYR A 107 6.23 -15.84 -3.86
C TYR A 107 4.80 -15.72 -3.35
N ASN A 108 4.25 -16.82 -2.83
CA ASN A 108 2.99 -16.79 -2.08
C ASN A 108 3.24 -16.45 -0.61
N GLU A 109 4.40 -16.81 -0.08
CA GLU A 109 4.76 -16.64 1.33
C GLU A 109 6.11 -15.93 1.46
N LYS A 110 6.32 -15.29 2.60
CA LYS A 110 7.61 -14.67 2.91
C LYS A 110 8.67 -15.73 3.23
N HIS A 111 9.91 -15.48 2.83
CA HIS A 111 11.08 -16.32 3.05
C HIS A 111 12.20 -15.53 3.73
N ASN A 112 11.96 -15.15 5.01
CA ASN A 112 12.85 -14.30 5.81
C ASN A 112 13.74 -15.10 6.77
N GLU A 113 13.91 -16.41 6.57
CA GLU A 113 14.68 -17.29 7.46
C GLU A 113 16.11 -16.78 7.67
N LYS A 114 16.72 -16.20 6.64
CA LYS A 114 18.08 -15.65 6.68
C LYS A 114 18.22 -14.41 7.58
N ASN A 115 17.11 -13.75 7.94
CA ASN A 115 17.14 -12.60 8.83
C ASN A 115 17.37 -12.97 10.31
N GLY A 116 17.37 -14.26 10.65
CA GLY A 116 17.64 -14.72 12.01
C GLY A 116 16.44 -14.69 12.96
N TRP A 117 15.24 -14.39 12.46
CA TRP A 117 13.99 -14.34 13.25
C TRP A 117 13.06 -15.52 12.98
N ASN A 118 13.59 -16.62 12.43
CA ASN A 118 12.81 -17.82 12.09
C ASN A 118 11.55 -17.50 11.25
N ASN A 119 11.68 -16.59 10.29
CA ASN A 119 10.58 -16.14 9.42
C ASN A 119 9.38 -15.51 10.18
N THR A 120 9.58 -14.99 11.39
CA THR A 120 8.52 -14.35 12.19
C THR A 120 8.41 -12.85 11.93
N ASP A 121 9.40 -12.24 11.32
CA ASP A 121 9.44 -10.82 10.95
C ASP A 121 8.61 -10.53 9.70
N GLY A 122 8.14 -9.29 9.59
CA GLY A 122 7.32 -8.82 8.48
C GLY A 122 5.86 -9.32 8.48
N ASP A 123 5.08 -8.85 7.52
CA ASP A 123 3.67 -9.21 7.36
C ASP A 123 3.50 -10.61 6.75
N ASN A 124 2.51 -11.37 7.24
CA ASN A 124 2.13 -12.67 6.70
C ASN A 124 1.07 -12.56 5.58
N ASN A 125 0.44 -11.40 5.41
CA ASN A 125 -0.66 -11.20 4.46
C ASN A 125 -0.25 -10.24 3.33
N GLY A 126 0.79 -10.59 2.59
CA GLY A 126 1.32 -9.76 1.50
C GLY A 126 0.42 -9.65 0.27
N LEU A 127 -0.68 -10.42 0.17
CA LEU A 127 -1.54 -10.51 -1.02
C LEU A 127 -0.73 -10.78 -2.30
N SER A 128 0.37 -11.50 -2.16
CA SER A 128 1.27 -11.87 -3.24
C SER A 128 0.76 -13.08 -4.03
N TRP A 129 1.38 -13.35 -5.16
CA TRP A 129 1.08 -14.50 -5.99
C TRP A 129 2.31 -14.99 -6.73
N ASN A 130 2.67 -16.26 -6.57
CA ASN A 130 3.83 -16.86 -7.21
C ASN A 130 3.65 -17.11 -8.74
N CYS A 131 2.48 -16.81 -9.29
CA CYS A 131 2.14 -17.07 -10.71
C CYS A 131 2.25 -18.54 -11.12
N GLY A 132 2.13 -19.46 -10.16
CA GLY A 132 2.16 -20.91 -10.38
C GLY A 132 3.46 -21.61 -10.01
N VAL A 133 4.54 -20.88 -9.75
CA VAL A 133 5.83 -21.43 -9.29
C VAL A 133 6.39 -20.57 -8.17
N GLU A 134 6.64 -21.17 -7.01
CA GLU A 134 7.23 -20.47 -5.87
C GLU A 134 8.70 -20.16 -6.12
N GLY A 135 9.06 -18.87 -6.00
CA GLY A 135 10.44 -18.41 -6.19
C GLY A 135 10.88 -18.27 -7.65
N GLU A 136 12.19 -18.38 -7.86
CA GLU A 136 12.79 -18.23 -9.18
C GLU A 136 12.42 -19.38 -10.12
N THR A 137 12.28 -19.09 -11.42
CA THR A 137 11.95 -20.07 -12.45
C THR A 137 12.38 -19.57 -13.81
N ASP A 138 12.72 -20.52 -14.68
CA ASP A 138 13.00 -20.29 -16.11
C ASP A 138 11.80 -20.67 -17.01
N ASP A 139 10.65 -21.02 -16.43
CA ASP A 139 9.44 -21.33 -17.21
C ASP A 139 8.98 -20.09 -17.99
N PRO A 140 8.97 -20.14 -19.34
CA PRO A 140 8.64 -18.97 -20.16
C PRO A 140 7.21 -18.46 -19.97
N ALA A 141 6.24 -19.34 -19.64
CA ALA A 141 4.86 -18.99 -19.43
C ALA A 141 4.70 -18.22 -18.10
N VAL A 142 5.32 -18.71 -17.03
CA VAL A 142 5.34 -18.06 -15.71
C VAL A 142 6.06 -16.71 -15.80
N MET A 143 7.24 -16.67 -16.40
CA MET A 143 7.98 -15.42 -16.59
C MET A 143 7.23 -14.42 -17.47
N GLY A 144 6.52 -14.89 -18.49
CA GLY A 144 5.67 -14.06 -19.33
C GLY A 144 4.50 -13.45 -18.54
N LEU A 145 3.90 -14.21 -17.63
CA LEU A 145 2.83 -13.74 -16.75
C LEU A 145 3.35 -12.70 -15.73
N ARG A 146 4.45 -13.00 -15.02
CA ARG A 146 5.10 -12.08 -14.08
C ARG A 146 5.43 -10.74 -14.73
N ARG A 147 6.02 -10.76 -15.94
CA ARG A 147 6.34 -9.53 -16.70
C ARG A 147 5.11 -8.71 -17.08
N ARG A 148 3.96 -9.34 -17.32
CA ARG A 148 2.71 -8.61 -17.59
C ARG A 148 2.16 -7.93 -16.35
N LEU A 149 2.30 -8.55 -15.17
CA LEU A 149 1.79 -8.01 -13.90
C LEU A 149 2.63 -6.86 -13.36
N VAL A 150 3.90 -6.77 -13.75
CA VAL A 150 4.84 -5.71 -13.35
C VAL A 150 4.74 -4.46 -14.24
N LYS A 151 4.12 -4.55 -15.42
CA LYS A 151 3.97 -3.44 -16.39
C LYS A 151 2.73 -2.61 -16.15
#